data_e8b59d60ad0750d3b09dc4b0d4cb79f7
#
_entry.id   e8b59d60ad0750d3b09dc4b0d4cb79f7
#
_cell.length_a   1.000
_cell.length_b   1.000
_cell.length_c   1.000
_cell.angle_alpha   90.00
_cell.angle_beta   90.00
_cell.angle_gamma   90.00
#
_symmetry.space_group_name_H-M   'P 1'
#
loop_
_entity.id
_entity.type
_entity.pdbx_description
1 polymer ?
#
loop_
_entity_poly.entity_id
_entity_poly.type
_entity_poly.pdbx_seq_one_letter_code
_entity_poly.pdbx_strand_id
1 'polypeptide(L)'
;MREPVIGIDRGASFTDFAVVRDRTLVDQLSIETRDWIKIGKALDQIRTQNPTGHLAFSGASSGMPPHIKKQVVVVPEIESIGLGGAIMAGCRTCLVVSMGTGSAMVHVDHQTITHVGGTGVGGGTIKGLAKLLCGVDHAAALEELALEGRATQINLTIGDLGLDDLSFLPADATVSNFASIKSESKEDKAAGILSLVAETIGIVASLCALHACCGDSIVAVGKVSTNKHVRETLKRVGALYQTRFLHPEHPGCATAYGAAIKYLNLKGENQ
;
A
#
# COMPACT_ATOMS: atom_id res chain seq x y z
N MET A 1 -13.96 -1.13 -29.67
CA MET A 1 -13.36 -1.21 -28.32
C MET A 1 -12.14 -0.29 -28.29
N ARG A 2 -11.98 0.52 -27.25
CA ARG A 2 -10.79 1.38 -27.14
C ARG A 2 -9.55 0.54 -26.90
N GLU A 3 -8.40 1.03 -27.36
CA GLU A 3 -7.12 0.37 -27.13
C GLU A 3 -6.79 0.30 -25.63
N PRO A 4 -6.24 -0.82 -25.13
CA PRO A 4 -5.89 -0.94 -23.72
C PRO A 4 -4.73 0.00 -23.35
N VAL A 5 -4.68 0.39 -22.07
CA VAL A 5 -3.52 1.06 -21.48
C VAL A 5 -2.89 0.15 -20.45
N ILE A 6 -1.60 -0.06 -20.57
CA ILE A 6 -0.80 -0.84 -19.63
C ILE A 6 -0.12 0.14 -18.69
N GLY A 7 -0.60 0.23 -17.48
CA GLY A 7 0.06 0.96 -16.39
C GLY A 7 1.18 0.12 -15.80
N ILE A 8 2.29 0.75 -15.51
CA ILE A 8 3.48 0.13 -14.93
C ILE A 8 3.87 0.96 -13.72
N ASP A 9 3.96 0.33 -12.55
CA ASP A 9 4.53 0.92 -11.35
C ASP A 9 5.79 0.18 -10.94
N ARG A 10 6.95 0.82 -11.04
CA ARG A 10 8.20 0.25 -10.59
C ARG A 10 8.57 0.75 -9.20
N GLY A 11 8.10 0.04 -8.20
CA GLY A 11 8.49 0.27 -6.81
C GLY A 11 9.88 -0.28 -6.47
N ALA A 12 10.32 -0.04 -5.23
CA ALA A 12 11.62 -0.48 -4.74
C ALA A 12 11.73 -2.02 -4.61
N SER A 13 10.63 -2.73 -4.34
CA SER A 13 10.62 -4.19 -4.13
C SER A 13 9.90 -4.93 -5.26
N PHE A 14 8.84 -4.38 -5.79
CA PHE A 14 7.99 -4.98 -6.82
C PHE A 14 7.84 -4.05 -8.02
N THR A 15 7.57 -4.65 -9.18
CA THR A 15 7.05 -3.96 -10.35
C THR A 15 5.68 -4.52 -10.63
N ASP A 16 4.70 -3.64 -10.65
CA ASP A 16 3.29 -3.96 -10.84
C ASP A 16 2.82 -3.46 -12.20
N PHE A 17 2.01 -4.30 -12.87
CA PHE A 17 1.39 -3.99 -14.15
C PHE A 17 -0.13 -4.04 -13.98
N ALA A 18 -0.83 -3.10 -14.61
CA ALA A 18 -2.27 -3.06 -14.68
C ALA A 18 -2.71 -2.86 -16.13
N VAL A 19 -3.45 -3.80 -16.69
CA VAL A 19 -4.06 -3.65 -18.02
C VAL A 19 -5.44 -3.05 -17.85
N VAL A 20 -5.65 -1.88 -18.42
CA VAL A 20 -6.89 -1.09 -18.26
C VAL A 20 -7.55 -0.91 -19.61
N ARG A 21 -8.86 -1.24 -19.70
CA ARG A 21 -9.69 -1.03 -20.88
C ARG A 21 -10.98 -0.32 -20.48
N ASP A 22 -11.30 0.76 -21.16
CA ASP A 22 -12.49 1.58 -20.85
C ASP A 22 -12.59 1.94 -19.35
N ARG A 23 -11.44 2.32 -18.73
CA ARG A 23 -11.25 2.65 -17.30
C ARG A 23 -11.42 1.48 -16.32
N THR A 24 -11.65 0.27 -16.82
CA THR A 24 -11.78 -0.94 -16.00
C THR A 24 -10.47 -1.73 -15.99
N LEU A 25 -10.03 -2.17 -14.82
CA LEU A 25 -8.91 -3.10 -14.67
C LEU A 25 -9.34 -4.47 -15.21
N VAL A 26 -8.67 -4.95 -16.26
CA VAL A 26 -9.00 -6.24 -16.91
C VAL A 26 -7.96 -7.32 -16.65
N ASP A 27 -6.72 -6.94 -16.31
CA ASP A 27 -5.65 -7.88 -15.95
C ASP A 27 -4.59 -7.19 -15.11
N GLN A 28 -3.85 -7.95 -14.32
CA GLN A 28 -2.75 -7.46 -13.51
C GLN A 28 -1.65 -8.50 -13.37
N LEU A 29 -0.42 -8.02 -13.26
CA LEU A 29 0.75 -8.85 -12.98
C LEU A 29 1.65 -8.12 -11.98
N SER A 30 2.20 -8.86 -11.02
CA SER A 30 3.19 -8.36 -10.07
C SER A 30 4.43 -9.23 -10.09
N ILE A 31 5.58 -8.62 -10.19
CA ILE A 31 6.87 -9.32 -10.17
C ILE A 31 7.78 -8.71 -9.11
N GLU A 32 8.39 -9.56 -8.29
CA GLU A 32 9.44 -9.15 -7.33
C GLU A 32 10.75 -8.97 -8.09
N THR A 33 11.00 -7.76 -8.60
CA THR A 33 12.20 -7.48 -9.37
C THR A 33 12.60 -6.00 -9.36
N ARG A 34 13.91 -5.77 -9.44
CA ARG A 34 14.53 -4.48 -9.77
C ARG A 34 15.24 -4.52 -11.11
N ASP A 35 15.20 -5.68 -11.79
CA ASP A 35 15.91 -5.97 -13.01
C ASP A 35 15.07 -5.62 -14.24
N TRP A 36 15.53 -4.69 -15.05
CA TRP A 36 14.87 -4.27 -16.28
C TRP A 36 14.72 -5.38 -17.32
N ILE A 37 15.58 -6.41 -17.30
CA ILE A 37 15.44 -7.56 -18.20
C ILE A 37 14.17 -8.35 -17.85
N LYS A 38 13.92 -8.57 -16.56
CA LYS A 38 12.70 -9.25 -16.10
C LYS A 38 11.46 -8.39 -16.36
N ILE A 39 11.55 -7.08 -16.13
CA ILE A 39 10.48 -6.13 -16.44
C ILE A 39 10.17 -6.17 -17.94
N GLY A 40 11.19 -6.16 -18.80
CA GLY A 40 11.03 -6.26 -20.25
C GLY A 40 10.30 -7.54 -20.67
N LYS A 41 10.72 -8.71 -20.17
CA LYS A 41 10.07 -10.00 -20.46
C LYS A 41 8.58 -10.02 -20.04
N ALA A 42 8.26 -9.48 -18.85
CA ALA A 42 6.88 -9.39 -18.38
C ALA A 42 6.06 -8.45 -19.27
N LEU A 43 6.64 -7.31 -19.68
CA LEU A 43 6.02 -6.38 -20.58
C LEU A 43 5.74 -7.00 -21.96
N ASP A 44 6.72 -7.76 -22.51
CA ASP A 44 6.56 -8.44 -23.80
C ASP A 44 5.43 -9.48 -23.73
N GLN A 45 5.31 -10.22 -22.62
CA GLN A 45 4.22 -11.16 -22.40
C GLN A 45 2.85 -10.45 -22.40
N ILE A 46 2.73 -9.33 -21.65
CA ILE A 46 1.49 -8.56 -21.61
C ILE A 46 1.15 -7.97 -22.98
N ARG A 47 2.15 -7.47 -23.72
CA ARG A 47 1.98 -6.89 -25.05
C ARG A 47 1.57 -7.92 -26.11
N THR A 48 2.04 -9.16 -25.99
CA THR A 48 1.59 -10.24 -26.88
C THR A 48 0.06 -10.42 -26.86
N GLN A 49 -0.53 -10.21 -25.68
CA GLN A 49 -1.98 -10.27 -25.49
C GLN A 49 -2.68 -8.92 -25.78
N ASN A 50 -1.94 -7.83 -25.79
CA ASN A 50 -2.44 -6.45 -25.96
C ASN A 50 -1.56 -5.67 -26.95
N PRO A 51 -1.51 -6.04 -28.24
CA PRO A 51 -0.51 -5.55 -29.21
C PRO A 51 -0.61 -4.05 -29.51
N THR A 52 -1.80 -3.46 -29.37
CA THR A 52 -2.04 -2.02 -29.59
C THR A 52 -2.01 -1.22 -28.28
N GLY A 53 -1.61 -1.84 -27.17
CA GLY A 53 -1.65 -1.23 -25.85
C GLY A 53 -0.67 -0.06 -25.70
N HIS A 54 -1.16 1.05 -25.16
CA HIS A 54 -0.34 2.19 -24.77
C HIS A 54 0.32 1.93 -23.40
N LEU A 55 1.46 2.59 -23.14
CA LEU A 55 2.21 2.40 -21.89
C LEU A 55 2.20 3.68 -21.06
N ALA A 56 1.78 3.56 -19.79
CA ALA A 56 1.91 4.59 -18.77
C ALA A 56 2.84 4.08 -17.66
N PHE A 57 3.82 4.87 -17.25
CA PHE A 57 4.85 4.46 -16.30
C PHE A 57 4.87 5.37 -15.08
N SER A 58 4.94 4.77 -13.90
CA SER A 58 5.12 5.44 -12.61
C SER A 58 6.27 4.81 -11.83
N GLY A 59 6.81 5.55 -10.87
CA GLY A 59 7.86 5.08 -9.98
C GLY A 59 9.29 5.29 -10.50
N ALA A 60 10.23 4.47 -10.01
CA ALA A 60 11.65 4.66 -10.24
C ALA A 60 12.07 4.36 -11.68
N SER A 61 12.47 5.39 -12.43
CA SER A 61 12.91 5.28 -13.83
C SER A 61 14.41 5.07 -14.01
N SER A 62 15.20 5.03 -12.94
CA SER A 62 16.66 4.84 -13.00
C SER A 62 17.02 3.52 -13.72
N GLY A 63 17.95 3.60 -14.66
CA GLY A 63 18.35 2.45 -15.46
C GLY A 63 17.33 1.98 -16.51
N MET A 64 16.24 2.72 -16.74
CA MET A 64 15.26 2.39 -17.78
C MET A 64 15.91 2.39 -19.17
N PRO A 65 15.81 1.28 -19.94
CA PRO A 65 16.35 1.20 -21.28
C PRO A 65 15.76 2.28 -22.20
N PRO A 66 16.57 2.92 -23.09
CA PRO A 66 16.10 4.01 -23.94
C PRO A 66 14.92 3.63 -24.85
N HIS A 67 14.84 2.37 -25.29
CA HIS A 67 13.76 1.89 -26.13
C HIS A 67 12.43 1.81 -25.38
N ILE A 68 12.43 1.45 -24.08
CA ILE A 68 11.23 1.50 -23.22
C ILE A 68 10.86 2.95 -22.93
N LYS A 69 11.84 3.78 -22.55
CA LYS A 69 11.62 5.19 -22.21
C LYS A 69 10.93 5.99 -23.33
N LYS A 70 11.22 5.66 -24.59
CA LYS A 70 10.58 6.31 -25.75
C LYS A 70 9.11 5.89 -25.98
N GLN A 71 8.66 4.81 -25.35
CA GLN A 71 7.33 4.22 -25.56
C GLN A 71 6.36 4.51 -24.40
N VAL A 72 6.86 4.98 -23.27
CA VAL A 72 6.05 5.22 -22.08
C VAL A 72 5.71 6.69 -21.91
N VAL A 73 4.50 6.98 -21.45
CA VAL A 73 4.15 8.28 -20.86
C VAL A 73 4.44 8.17 -19.36
N VAL A 74 5.34 9.02 -18.86
CA VAL A 74 5.68 9.05 -17.44
C VAL A 74 4.63 9.84 -16.67
N VAL A 75 4.10 9.23 -15.62
CA VAL A 75 3.10 9.80 -14.72
C VAL A 75 3.71 9.94 -13.33
N PRO A 76 3.56 11.10 -12.66
CA PRO A 76 4.05 11.28 -11.29
C PRO A 76 3.45 10.24 -10.33
N GLU A 77 4.30 9.69 -9.46
CA GLU A 77 3.91 8.60 -8.55
C GLU A 77 2.75 9.01 -7.62
N ILE A 78 2.81 10.22 -7.06
CA ILE A 78 1.77 10.75 -6.18
C ILE A 78 0.41 10.85 -6.89
N GLU A 79 0.39 11.32 -8.15
CA GLU A 79 -0.83 11.36 -8.95
C GLU A 79 -1.36 9.93 -9.22
N SER A 80 -0.47 8.99 -9.52
CA SER A 80 -0.82 7.59 -9.76
C SER A 80 -1.42 6.94 -8.52
N ILE A 81 -0.81 7.15 -7.34
CA ILE A 81 -1.32 6.64 -6.05
C ILE A 81 -2.73 7.21 -5.78
N GLY A 82 -2.87 8.54 -5.86
CA GLY A 82 -4.14 9.20 -5.56
C GLY A 82 -5.27 8.76 -6.49
N LEU A 83 -5.05 8.82 -7.81
CA LEU A 83 -6.03 8.41 -8.80
C LEU A 83 -6.42 6.94 -8.66
N GLY A 84 -5.42 6.07 -8.55
CA GLY A 84 -5.65 4.63 -8.46
C GLY A 84 -6.47 4.27 -7.23
N GLY A 85 -6.04 4.73 -6.05
CA GLY A 85 -6.74 4.45 -4.81
C GLY A 85 -8.15 5.03 -4.77
N ALA A 86 -8.31 6.30 -5.10
CA ALA A 86 -9.61 6.97 -5.05
C ALA A 86 -10.63 6.33 -6.00
N ILE A 87 -10.25 6.03 -7.24
CA ILE A 87 -11.16 5.43 -8.23
C ILE A 87 -11.52 3.99 -7.85
N MET A 88 -10.54 3.19 -7.41
CA MET A 88 -10.81 1.81 -6.97
C MET A 88 -11.75 1.76 -5.76
N ALA A 89 -11.72 2.77 -4.89
CA ALA A 89 -12.61 2.87 -3.74
C ALA A 89 -13.93 3.61 -4.04
N GLY A 90 -14.10 4.18 -5.24
CA GLY A 90 -15.28 4.97 -5.59
C GLY A 90 -15.37 6.31 -4.82
N CYS A 91 -14.25 6.85 -4.34
CA CYS A 91 -14.20 8.08 -3.56
C CYS A 91 -13.82 9.28 -4.43
N ARG A 92 -14.42 10.46 -4.15
CA ARG A 92 -14.03 11.73 -4.79
C ARG A 92 -13.14 12.58 -3.88
N THR A 93 -13.35 12.46 -2.58
CA THR A 93 -12.54 13.10 -1.54
C THR A 93 -12.17 12.04 -0.51
N CYS A 94 -10.88 11.81 -0.29
CA CYS A 94 -10.37 10.80 0.64
C CYS A 94 -8.87 10.99 0.88
N LEU A 95 -8.36 10.32 1.90
CA LEU A 95 -6.93 10.05 2.01
C LEU A 95 -6.62 8.69 1.39
N VAL A 96 -5.68 8.62 0.46
CA VAL A 96 -5.11 7.35 -0.02
C VAL A 96 -3.80 7.09 0.71
N VAL A 97 -3.70 5.97 1.40
CA VAL A 97 -2.45 5.51 2.02
C VAL A 97 -1.86 4.37 1.19
N SER A 98 -0.73 4.63 0.55
CA SER A 98 0.04 3.61 -0.18
C SER A 98 1.00 2.92 0.78
N MET A 99 0.78 1.62 1.01
CA MET A 99 1.55 0.77 1.92
C MET A 99 2.45 -0.16 1.11
N GLY A 100 3.53 0.41 0.57
CA GLY A 100 4.58 -0.28 -0.21
C GLY A 100 5.80 -0.64 0.64
N THR A 101 7.01 -0.41 0.11
CA THR A 101 8.28 -0.61 0.86
C THR A 101 8.36 0.32 2.07
N GLY A 102 8.00 1.58 1.91
CA GLY A 102 7.60 2.53 2.94
C GLY A 102 6.12 2.86 2.79
N SER A 103 5.67 4.01 3.27
CA SER A 103 4.29 4.46 3.10
C SER A 103 4.20 5.93 2.68
N ALA A 104 3.19 6.25 1.85
CA ALA A 104 2.88 7.61 1.43
C ALA A 104 1.40 7.89 1.65
N MET A 105 1.08 9.09 2.15
CA MET A 105 -0.27 9.59 2.37
C MET A 105 -0.56 10.66 1.32
N VAL A 106 -1.60 10.43 0.54
CA VAL A 106 -1.99 11.29 -0.59
C VAL A 106 -3.43 11.73 -0.40
N HIS A 107 -3.64 13.01 -0.22
CA HIS A 107 -4.96 13.61 -0.18
C HIS A 107 -5.49 13.77 -1.61
N VAL A 108 -6.70 13.29 -1.83
CA VAL A 108 -7.47 13.47 -3.07
C VAL A 108 -8.68 14.31 -2.75
N ASP A 109 -8.82 15.43 -3.43
CA ASP A 109 -10.01 16.27 -3.38
C ASP A 109 -10.45 16.58 -4.82
N HIS A 110 -11.44 15.82 -5.28
CA HIS A 110 -11.92 15.85 -6.66
C HIS A 110 -10.77 15.64 -7.67
N GLN A 111 -10.23 16.72 -8.25
CA GLN A 111 -9.14 16.68 -9.23
C GLN A 111 -7.77 17.04 -8.64
N THR A 112 -7.76 17.53 -7.41
CA THR A 112 -6.51 17.92 -6.73
C THR A 112 -5.93 16.73 -5.98
N ILE A 113 -4.66 16.43 -6.23
CA ILE A 113 -3.94 15.32 -5.60
C ILE A 113 -2.68 15.89 -4.95
N THR A 114 -2.57 15.75 -3.63
CA THR A 114 -1.50 16.35 -2.85
C THR A 114 -0.85 15.33 -1.93
N HIS A 115 0.47 15.26 -1.94
CA HIS A 115 1.22 14.51 -0.94
C HIS A 115 1.16 15.23 0.41
N VAL A 116 0.61 14.58 1.43
CA VAL A 116 0.39 15.19 2.76
C VAL A 116 1.20 14.53 3.87
N GLY A 117 1.86 13.42 3.60
CA GLY A 117 2.70 12.75 4.58
C GLY A 117 3.24 11.42 4.08
N GLY A 118 4.02 10.78 4.93
CA GLY A 118 4.60 9.47 4.66
C GLY A 118 5.51 9.03 5.79
N THR A 119 5.89 7.77 5.77
CA THR A 119 6.86 7.22 6.71
C THR A 119 7.83 6.26 6.03
N GLY A 120 9.03 6.08 6.61
CA GLY A 120 9.95 5.02 6.21
C GLY A 120 9.49 3.62 6.65
N VAL A 121 8.33 3.52 7.33
CA VAL A 121 7.77 2.25 7.82
C VAL A 121 6.85 1.64 6.77
N GLY A 122 7.03 0.35 6.48
CA GLY A 122 6.24 -0.37 5.48
C GLY A 122 6.72 -1.80 5.28
N GLY A 123 6.51 -2.34 4.10
CA GLY A 123 6.92 -3.70 3.73
C GLY A 123 8.42 -3.95 3.84
N GLY A 124 9.24 -2.91 3.61
CA GLY A 124 10.69 -2.99 3.85
C GLY A 124 11.02 -3.22 5.32
N THR A 125 10.34 -2.51 6.23
CA THR A 125 10.47 -2.68 7.68
C THR A 125 10.01 -4.07 8.11
N ILE A 126 8.84 -4.51 7.62
CA ILE A 126 8.32 -5.86 7.88
C ILE A 126 9.35 -6.91 7.48
N LYS A 127 9.87 -6.85 6.24
CA LYS A 127 10.85 -7.82 5.73
C LYS A 127 12.14 -7.83 6.56
N GLY A 128 12.65 -6.64 6.91
CA GLY A 128 13.87 -6.50 7.70
C GLY A 128 13.72 -7.10 9.10
N LEU A 129 12.68 -6.72 9.82
CA LEU A 129 12.42 -7.22 11.17
C LEU A 129 12.06 -8.71 11.21
N ALA A 130 11.25 -9.18 10.23
CA ALA A 130 10.94 -10.60 10.10
C ALA A 130 12.19 -11.48 9.94
N LYS A 131 13.12 -11.04 9.09
CA LYS A 131 14.39 -11.72 8.90
C LYS A 131 15.24 -11.72 10.17
N LEU A 132 15.34 -10.59 10.86
CA LEU A 132 16.15 -10.42 12.06
C LEU A 132 15.59 -11.18 13.27
N LEU A 133 14.27 -11.14 13.49
CA LEU A 133 13.63 -11.62 14.71
C LEU A 133 13.01 -13.01 14.59
N CYS A 134 12.54 -13.37 13.38
CA CYS A 134 11.84 -14.65 13.13
C CYS A 134 12.62 -15.58 12.21
N GLY A 135 13.66 -15.09 11.51
CA GLY A 135 14.37 -15.85 10.48
C GLY A 135 13.53 -16.10 9.21
N VAL A 136 12.52 -15.27 8.96
CA VAL A 136 11.57 -15.37 7.83
C VAL A 136 11.78 -14.20 6.86
N ASP A 137 11.82 -14.47 5.57
CA ASP A 137 11.98 -13.45 4.52
C ASP A 137 10.85 -13.45 3.47
N HIS A 138 9.83 -14.29 3.67
CA HIS A 138 8.63 -14.37 2.83
C HIS A 138 7.39 -13.80 3.55
N ALA A 139 6.67 -12.89 2.89
CA ALA A 139 5.52 -12.21 3.47
C ALA A 139 4.38 -13.17 3.88
N ALA A 140 4.10 -14.19 3.07
CA ALA A 140 3.06 -15.17 3.36
C ALA A 140 3.36 -15.97 4.64
N ALA A 141 4.60 -16.47 4.78
CA ALA A 141 5.00 -17.22 5.97
C ALA A 141 4.96 -16.34 7.25
N LEU A 142 5.30 -15.05 7.14
CA LEU A 142 5.16 -14.13 8.26
C LEU A 142 3.69 -13.90 8.64
N GLU A 143 2.81 -13.78 7.64
CA GLU A 143 1.37 -13.62 7.87
C GLU A 143 0.77 -14.83 8.58
N GLU A 144 1.13 -16.06 8.15
CA GLU A 144 0.70 -17.29 8.80
C GLU A 144 1.11 -17.32 10.27
N LEU A 145 2.37 -17.05 10.57
CA LEU A 145 2.85 -16.94 11.95
C LEU A 145 2.07 -15.89 12.76
N ALA A 146 1.89 -14.71 12.21
CA ALA A 146 1.22 -13.62 12.92
C ALA A 146 -0.26 -13.89 13.22
N LEU A 147 -0.94 -14.68 12.39
CA LEU A 147 -2.33 -15.08 12.63
C LEU A 147 -2.49 -16.05 13.82
N GLU A 148 -1.43 -16.78 14.15
CA GLU A 148 -1.37 -17.68 15.31
C GLU A 148 -0.82 -16.97 16.55
N GLY A 149 -0.14 -15.82 16.38
CA GLY A 149 0.51 -15.07 17.44
C GLY A 149 -0.37 -13.97 18.05
N ARG A 150 0.14 -13.42 19.15
CA ARG A 150 -0.49 -12.31 19.88
C ARG A 150 0.51 -11.20 20.14
N ALA A 151 0.28 -10.03 19.50
CA ALA A 151 1.14 -8.86 19.69
C ALA A 151 1.24 -8.40 21.16
N THR A 152 0.19 -8.64 21.97
CA THR A 152 0.17 -8.33 23.41
C THR A 152 1.18 -9.14 24.24
N GLN A 153 1.77 -10.21 23.68
CA GLN A 153 2.85 -10.97 24.31
C GLN A 153 4.23 -10.33 24.08
N ILE A 154 4.30 -9.33 23.19
CA ILE A 154 5.54 -8.62 22.82
C ILE A 154 5.44 -7.13 23.19
N ASN A 155 4.24 -6.56 23.09
CA ASN A 155 3.98 -5.15 23.35
C ASN A 155 3.60 -4.92 24.81
N LEU A 156 3.98 -3.76 25.33
CA LEU A 156 3.43 -3.22 26.56
C LEU A 156 2.04 -2.65 26.26
N THR A 157 1.03 -3.07 27.03
CA THR A 157 -0.37 -2.67 26.82
C THR A 157 -0.90 -1.81 27.98
N ILE A 158 -2.07 -1.19 27.78
CA ILE A 158 -2.80 -0.45 28.82
C ILE A 158 -3.08 -1.37 30.01
N GLY A 159 -3.54 -2.60 29.78
CA GLY A 159 -3.80 -3.59 30.83
C GLY A 159 -2.55 -3.97 31.62
N ASP A 160 -1.38 -4.01 31.01
CA ASP A 160 -0.12 -4.27 31.72
C ASP A 160 0.22 -3.17 32.73
N LEU A 161 -0.31 -1.97 32.56
CA LEU A 161 -0.12 -0.84 33.47
C LEU A 161 -1.20 -0.76 34.57
N GLY A 162 -2.21 -1.63 34.51
CA GLY A 162 -3.37 -1.57 35.43
C GLY A 162 -4.21 -0.31 35.26
N LEU A 163 -4.31 0.22 34.02
CA LEU A 163 -5.03 1.45 33.70
C LEU A 163 -6.40 1.19 33.06
N ASP A 164 -6.90 -0.04 33.11
CA ASP A 164 -8.14 -0.47 32.44
C ASP A 164 -9.36 0.37 32.84
N ASP A 165 -9.45 0.76 34.10
CA ASP A 165 -10.55 1.56 34.64
C ASP A 165 -10.39 3.07 34.45
N LEU A 166 -9.22 3.54 34.03
CA LEU A 166 -8.86 4.95 33.95
C LEU A 166 -8.74 5.47 32.50
N SER A 167 -8.74 4.56 31.53
CA SER A 167 -8.48 4.89 30.14
C SER A 167 -9.74 4.73 29.29
N PHE A 168 -9.93 5.64 28.33
CA PHE A 168 -10.85 5.45 27.21
C PHE A 168 -10.31 4.47 26.15
N LEU A 169 -9.08 4.00 26.35
CA LEU A 169 -8.44 3.01 25.49
C LEU A 169 -8.72 1.60 25.98
N PRO A 170 -8.89 0.62 25.09
CA PRO A 170 -9.07 -0.78 25.47
C PRO A 170 -7.79 -1.34 26.14
N ALA A 171 -7.95 -2.33 27.02
CA ALA A 171 -6.85 -2.94 27.78
C ALA A 171 -5.74 -3.49 26.89
N ASP A 172 -6.07 -3.97 25.70
CA ASP A 172 -5.12 -4.50 24.70
C ASP A 172 -4.47 -3.43 23.80
N ALA A 173 -4.80 -2.14 24.02
CA ALA A 173 -4.17 -1.06 23.29
C ALA A 173 -2.67 -0.97 23.62
N THR A 174 -1.87 -0.81 22.56
CA THR A 174 -0.41 -0.73 22.66
C THR A 174 0.00 0.61 23.28
N VAL A 175 0.73 0.53 24.39
CA VAL A 175 1.47 1.68 24.98
C VAL A 175 2.83 1.82 24.31
N SER A 176 3.53 0.68 24.16
CA SER A 176 4.85 0.66 23.55
C SER A 176 5.11 -0.67 22.85
N ASN A 177 5.42 -0.59 21.58
CA ASN A 177 5.75 -1.77 20.78
C ASN A 177 7.08 -2.38 21.25
N PHE A 178 7.13 -3.70 21.35
CA PHE A 178 8.30 -4.49 21.77
C PHE A 178 8.85 -4.15 23.18
N ALA A 179 8.06 -3.54 24.05
CA ALA A 179 8.53 -3.11 25.37
C ALA A 179 8.22 -4.10 26.51
N SER A 180 7.47 -5.18 26.24
CA SER A 180 7.10 -6.18 27.25
C SER A 180 7.19 -7.59 26.68
N ILE A 181 8.42 -8.10 26.54
CA ILE A 181 8.68 -9.43 25.95
C ILE A 181 8.27 -10.51 26.97
N LYS A 182 7.05 -11.01 26.84
CA LYS A 182 6.49 -12.11 27.66
C LYS A 182 6.62 -13.46 26.96
N SER A 183 6.94 -13.46 25.65
CA SER A 183 7.08 -14.65 24.82
C SER A 183 8.26 -14.52 23.86
N GLU A 184 8.91 -15.63 23.59
CA GLU A 184 10.00 -15.74 22.59
C GLU A 184 9.54 -16.45 21.30
N SER A 185 8.24 -16.76 21.17
CA SER A 185 7.72 -17.46 19.99
C SER A 185 7.83 -16.61 18.73
N LYS A 186 7.98 -17.27 17.58
CA LYS A 186 8.03 -16.57 16.28
C LYS A 186 6.68 -15.99 15.91
N GLU A 187 5.61 -16.64 16.31
CA GLU A 187 4.23 -16.27 16.09
C GLU A 187 3.94 -14.91 16.76
N ASP A 188 4.27 -14.76 18.03
CA ASP A 188 4.06 -13.53 18.77
C ASP A 188 4.96 -12.39 18.27
N LYS A 189 6.23 -12.70 17.92
CA LYS A 189 7.13 -11.73 17.28
C LYS A 189 6.60 -11.26 15.92
N ALA A 190 6.08 -12.18 15.11
CA ALA A 190 5.47 -11.85 13.82
C ALA A 190 4.23 -10.94 13.98
N ALA A 191 3.35 -11.26 14.93
CA ALA A 191 2.21 -10.42 15.29
C ALA A 191 2.65 -9.03 15.76
N GLY A 192 3.67 -8.95 16.63
CA GLY A 192 4.25 -7.69 17.08
C GLY A 192 4.81 -6.82 15.95
N ILE A 193 5.55 -7.43 14.99
CA ILE A 193 6.10 -6.74 13.82
C ILE A 193 4.99 -6.14 12.95
N LEU A 194 3.98 -6.95 12.61
CA LEU A 194 2.87 -6.49 11.77
C LEU A 194 2.02 -5.42 12.47
N SER A 195 1.81 -5.56 13.79
CA SER A 195 1.12 -4.55 14.60
C SER A 195 1.89 -3.24 14.65
N LEU A 196 3.19 -3.25 14.93
CA LEU A 196 4.05 -2.06 14.92
C LEU A 196 3.90 -1.27 13.60
N VAL A 197 4.01 -1.96 12.47
CA VAL A 197 3.95 -1.33 11.15
C VAL A 197 2.55 -0.80 10.87
N ALA A 198 1.51 -1.59 11.15
CA ALA A 198 0.13 -1.21 10.89
C ALA A 198 -0.33 -0.06 11.79
N GLU A 199 0.00 -0.08 13.09
CA GLU A 199 -0.30 0.99 14.03
C GLU A 199 0.39 2.30 13.62
N THR A 200 1.69 2.25 13.32
CA THR A 200 2.44 3.44 12.89
C THR A 200 1.83 4.07 11.65
N ILE A 201 1.58 3.26 10.61
CA ILE A 201 0.99 3.77 9.37
C ILE A 201 -0.44 4.25 9.59
N GLY A 202 -1.23 3.48 10.34
CA GLY A 202 -2.63 3.78 10.61
C GLY A 202 -2.82 5.08 11.38
N ILE A 203 -2.01 5.31 12.43
CA ILE A 203 -2.04 6.54 13.22
C ILE A 203 -1.63 7.75 12.36
N VAL A 204 -0.52 7.66 11.63
CA VAL A 204 -0.08 8.75 10.75
C VAL A 204 -1.12 9.04 9.67
N ALA A 205 -1.71 8.01 9.05
CA ALA A 205 -2.77 8.19 8.05
C ALA A 205 -4.01 8.86 8.65
N SER A 206 -4.44 8.45 9.86
CA SER A 206 -5.58 9.08 10.54
C SER A 206 -5.32 10.55 10.86
N LEU A 207 -4.14 10.89 11.35
CA LEU A 207 -3.75 12.28 11.62
C LEU A 207 -3.66 13.11 10.34
N CYS A 208 -3.14 12.54 9.24
CA CYS A 208 -3.13 13.20 7.93
C CYS A 208 -4.56 13.44 7.40
N ALA A 209 -5.47 12.48 7.57
CA ALA A 209 -6.87 12.61 7.15
C ALA A 209 -7.57 13.75 7.91
N LEU A 210 -7.37 13.82 9.23
CA LEU A 210 -7.90 14.90 10.07
C LEU A 210 -7.33 16.27 9.66
N HIS A 211 -6.02 16.37 9.43
CA HIS A 211 -5.36 17.60 9.02
C HIS A 211 -5.81 18.08 7.63
N ALA A 212 -5.96 17.16 6.68
CA ALA A 212 -6.39 17.47 5.32
C ALA A 212 -7.92 17.70 5.20
N CYS A 213 -8.68 17.53 6.28
CA CYS A 213 -10.13 17.66 6.29
C CYS A 213 -10.84 16.80 5.22
N CYS A 214 -10.27 15.63 4.92
CA CYS A 214 -10.79 14.74 3.88
C CYS A 214 -11.87 13.75 4.38
N GLY A 215 -12.50 14.06 5.51
CA GLY A 215 -13.50 13.20 6.13
C GLY A 215 -12.88 12.03 6.88
N ASP A 216 -13.66 10.96 7.07
CA ASP A 216 -13.29 9.76 7.83
C ASP A 216 -12.69 8.64 6.97
N SER A 217 -12.73 8.78 5.65
CA SER A 217 -12.41 7.68 4.73
C SER A 217 -10.94 7.68 4.31
N ILE A 218 -10.24 6.61 4.67
CA ILE A 218 -8.85 6.34 4.32
C ILE A 218 -8.79 5.10 3.43
N VAL A 219 -8.32 5.25 2.20
CA VAL A 219 -8.21 4.15 1.23
C VAL A 219 -6.82 3.51 1.36
N ALA A 220 -6.75 2.27 1.82
CA ALA A 220 -5.50 1.54 1.98
C ALA A 220 -5.16 0.75 0.71
N VAL A 221 -4.06 1.12 0.05
CA VAL A 221 -3.54 0.46 -1.15
C VAL A 221 -2.10 -0.03 -0.95
N GLY A 222 -1.56 -0.73 -1.93
CA GLY A 222 -0.24 -1.36 -1.85
C GLY A 222 -0.27 -2.76 -1.23
N LYS A 223 0.82 -3.51 -1.36
CA LYS A 223 0.86 -4.93 -0.99
C LYS A 223 0.69 -5.19 0.50
N VAL A 224 1.20 -4.31 1.38
CA VAL A 224 1.06 -4.47 2.83
C VAL A 224 -0.41 -4.40 3.25
N SER A 225 -1.24 -3.62 2.54
CA SER A 225 -2.67 -3.50 2.83
C SER A 225 -3.48 -4.78 2.56
N THR A 226 -2.90 -5.78 1.87
CA THR A 226 -3.56 -7.08 1.64
C THR A 226 -3.46 -8.04 2.83
N ASN A 227 -2.49 -7.82 3.73
CA ASN A 227 -2.24 -8.68 4.88
C ASN A 227 -3.39 -8.61 5.88
N LYS A 228 -3.90 -9.76 6.32
CA LYS A 228 -5.07 -9.86 7.21
C LYS A 228 -4.82 -9.24 8.58
N HIS A 229 -3.65 -9.53 9.19
CA HIS A 229 -3.29 -8.97 10.49
C HIS A 229 -3.18 -7.44 10.44
N VAL A 230 -2.59 -6.90 9.35
CA VAL A 230 -2.52 -5.45 9.10
C VAL A 230 -3.92 -4.84 8.99
N ARG A 231 -4.83 -5.45 8.23
CA ARG A 231 -6.21 -4.96 8.10
C ARG A 231 -6.95 -4.90 9.43
N GLU A 232 -6.82 -5.95 10.25
CA GLU A 232 -7.45 -5.95 11.58
C GLU A 232 -6.86 -4.88 12.50
N THR A 233 -5.55 -4.67 12.44
CA THR A 233 -4.88 -3.60 13.20
C THR A 233 -5.32 -2.22 12.73
N LEU A 234 -5.38 -1.97 11.41
CA LEU A 234 -5.90 -0.71 10.85
C LEU A 234 -7.36 -0.44 11.26
N LYS A 235 -8.19 -1.47 11.30
CA LYS A 235 -9.58 -1.35 11.78
C LYS A 235 -9.64 -0.89 13.23
N ARG A 236 -8.79 -1.45 14.11
CA ARG A 236 -8.69 -1.02 15.52
C ARG A 236 -8.21 0.43 15.65
N VAL A 237 -7.16 0.80 14.91
CA VAL A 237 -6.66 2.18 14.86
C VAL A 237 -7.76 3.12 14.37
N GLY A 238 -8.46 2.75 13.29
CA GLY A 238 -9.56 3.54 12.76
C GLY A 238 -10.65 3.81 13.79
N ALA A 239 -11.01 2.80 14.61
CA ALA A 239 -11.99 2.97 15.69
C ALA A 239 -11.54 3.99 16.74
N LEU A 240 -10.24 4.00 17.11
CA LEU A 240 -9.69 4.95 18.08
C LEU A 240 -9.65 6.39 17.55
N TYR A 241 -9.39 6.58 16.26
CA TYR A 241 -9.27 7.90 15.63
C TYR A 241 -10.54 8.35 14.89
N GLN A 242 -11.63 7.58 15.00
CA GLN A 242 -12.89 7.84 14.30
C GLN A 242 -12.70 7.96 12.78
N THR A 243 -11.82 7.13 12.23
CA THR A 243 -11.55 7.01 10.81
C THR A 243 -11.89 5.61 10.31
N ARG A 244 -12.12 5.47 8.99
CA ARG A 244 -12.50 4.20 8.38
C ARG A 244 -11.54 3.84 7.26
N PHE A 245 -10.85 2.72 7.42
CA PHE A 245 -9.99 2.17 6.36
C PHE A 245 -10.81 1.38 5.35
N LEU A 246 -10.78 1.81 4.10
CA LEU A 246 -11.37 1.14 2.95
C LEU A 246 -10.31 0.31 2.25
N HIS A 247 -10.65 -0.92 1.92
CA HIS A 247 -9.75 -1.87 1.24
C HIS A 247 -10.37 -2.23 -0.12
N PRO A 248 -9.98 -1.54 -1.21
CA PRO A 248 -10.49 -1.85 -2.54
C PRO A 248 -10.04 -3.23 -3.00
N GLU A 249 -10.69 -3.75 -4.03
CA GLU A 249 -10.20 -4.94 -4.74
C GLU A 249 -8.87 -4.61 -5.42
N HIS A 250 -7.95 -5.59 -5.49
CA HIS A 250 -6.65 -5.45 -6.15
C HIS A 250 -5.77 -4.28 -5.68
N PRO A 251 -5.66 -3.99 -4.36
CA PRO A 251 -4.99 -2.79 -3.88
C PRO A 251 -3.49 -2.76 -4.21
N GLY A 252 -2.89 -3.93 -4.50
CA GLY A 252 -1.47 -4.07 -4.83
C GLY A 252 -1.07 -3.43 -6.16
N CYS A 253 -1.99 -3.28 -7.11
CA CYS A 253 -1.72 -2.66 -8.41
C CYS A 253 -2.31 -1.24 -8.55
N ALA A 254 -2.78 -0.63 -7.46
CA ALA A 254 -3.47 0.65 -7.49
C ALA A 254 -2.64 1.77 -8.17
N THR A 255 -1.34 1.85 -7.90
CA THR A 255 -0.46 2.85 -8.52
C THR A 255 -0.33 2.62 -10.03
N ALA A 256 -0.12 1.37 -10.46
CA ALA A 256 -0.07 1.03 -11.89
C ALA A 256 -1.40 1.34 -12.58
N TYR A 257 -2.52 1.00 -11.95
CA TYR A 257 -3.85 1.35 -12.43
C TYR A 257 -4.03 2.87 -12.54
N GLY A 258 -3.63 3.63 -11.53
CA GLY A 258 -3.70 5.09 -11.53
C GLY A 258 -2.87 5.73 -12.63
N ALA A 259 -1.68 5.19 -12.92
CA ALA A 259 -0.87 5.63 -14.06
C ALA A 259 -1.61 5.45 -15.40
N ALA A 260 -2.26 4.29 -15.61
CA ALA A 260 -3.06 4.05 -16.80
C ALA A 260 -4.27 5.00 -16.89
N ILE A 261 -4.96 5.26 -15.78
CA ILE A 261 -6.08 6.21 -15.73
C ILE A 261 -5.62 7.64 -16.05
N LYS A 262 -4.48 8.08 -15.51
CA LYS A 262 -3.94 9.42 -15.83
C LYS A 262 -3.65 9.54 -17.32
N TYR A 263 -3.07 8.52 -17.94
CA TYR A 263 -2.85 8.49 -19.39
C TYR A 263 -4.18 8.68 -20.16
N LEU A 264 -5.25 7.96 -19.76
CA LEU A 264 -6.57 8.07 -20.40
C LEU A 264 -7.16 9.47 -20.26
N ASN A 265 -6.97 10.13 -19.10
CA ASN A 265 -7.42 11.50 -18.87
C ASN A 265 -6.70 12.49 -19.81
N LEU A 266 -5.36 12.40 -19.92
CA LEU A 266 -4.56 13.25 -20.81
C LEU A 266 -4.96 13.10 -22.28
N LYS A 267 -5.40 11.93 -22.72
CA LYS A 267 -5.86 11.70 -24.08
C LYS A 267 -7.31 12.19 -24.30
N GLY A 268 -8.16 12.10 -23.28
CA GLY A 268 -9.54 12.58 -23.35
C GLY A 268 -9.66 14.12 -23.34
N GLU A 269 -8.72 14.82 -22.71
CA GLU A 269 -8.66 16.29 -22.70
C GLU A 269 -8.20 16.88 -24.05
N ASN A 270 -7.59 16.05 -24.92
CA ASN A 270 -7.10 16.44 -26.25
C ASN A 270 -8.06 16.06 -27.40
N GLN A 271 -9.26 15.57 -27.11
CA GLN A 271 -10.35 15.32 -28.08
C GLN A 271 -11.52 16.25 -27.82
#